data_df9d03603b929a7ae71fa7f20519b718
#
_entry.id   df9d03603b929a7ae71fa7f20519b718
#
_cell.length_a   1.000
_cell.length_b   1.000
_cell.length_c   1.000
_cell.angle_alpha   90.00
_cell.angle_beta   90.00
_cell.angle_gamma   90.00
#
_symmetry.space_group_name_H-M   'P 1'
#
loop_
_entity.id
_entity.type
_entity.pdbx_description
1 polymer ?
#
loop_
_entity_poly.entity_id
_entity_poly.type
_entity_poly.pdbx_seq_one_letter_code
_entity_poly.pdbx_strand_id
1 'polypeptide(L)'
;MPSIKVHKPGLCTTVQDIGRIGYQQFGIPVSGVMDEFAFTVANYLVESDKNNAVLEIPFLGPTLEFDFDVTIAITGADIQPKINNQDIKMWQSINVKKGDTLSFGGLKTGIRTYLAFSAEIDVPIVMGSKSTLLKSKLGGFEGRQLKMGDIINFKNVKVLSKKNILDKKYIPEYKHNQNIRIVLGPQDNYFDENSIKTMLENKYQVTKDADRMGMRLSGEVIKHKDKADIISDAAVFGSIQVPGNGQPIILLADRQTTGGYTKIATVIKADLPKLAQMVPNDTIEFSLINIEEAQKEYKEFYKVLDEIKESFVVKPKVYTEKQLYVMKKLFGNRRK
;
A
#
# COMPACT_ATOMS: atom_id res chain seq x y z
N MET A 1 10.02 -19.03 -19.92
CA MET A 1 8.97 -18.45 -19.07
C MET A 1 9.02 -16.94 -19.19
N PRO A 2 7.86 -16.24 -19.21
CA PRO A 2 7.85 -14.78 -19.15
C PRO A 2 8.59 -14.31 -17.90
N SER A 3 9.53 -13.37 -18.05
CA SER A 3 10.36 -12.93 -16.92
C SER A 3 10.76 -11.47 -17.02
N ILE A 4 11.14 -10.90 -15.88
CA ILE A 4 11.75 -9.59 -15.77
C ILE A 4 13.14 -9.75 -15.16
N LYS A 5 14.15 -9.16 -15.83
CA LYS A 5 15.52 -9.11 -15.33
C LYS A 5 15.77 -7.83 -14.53
N VAL A 6 16.35 -7.97 -13.36
CA VAL A 6 16.70 -6.85 -12.48
C VAL A 6 18.11 -6.37 -12.79
N HIS A 7 18.26 -5.20 -13.44
CA HIS A 7 19.56 -4.57 -13.68
C HIS A 7 20.03 -3.76 -12.47
N LYS A 8 19.10 -3.06 -11.80
CA LYS A 8 19.32 -2.37 -10.52
C LYS A 8 18.16 -2.71 -9.61
N PRO A 9 18.38 -3.06 -8.34
CA PRO A 9 17.30 -3.52 -7.46
C PRO A 9 16.48 -2.40 -6.81
N GLY A 10 16.91 -1.14 -6.93
CA GLY A 10 16.41 -0.07 -6.07
C GLY A 10 16.99 -0.19 -4.65
N LEU A 11 16.38 0.55 -3.70
CA LEU A 11 16.88 0.55 -2.32
C LEU A 11 16.43 -0.71 -1.55
N CYS A 12 15.14 -1.05 -1.62
CA CYS A 12 14.54 -2.17 -0.87
C CYS A 12 13.27 -2.68 -1.57
N THR A 13 13.35 -3.00 -2.87
CA THR A 13 12.20 -3.52 -3.62
C THR A 13 11.86 -4.94 -3.16
N THR A 14 10.59 -5.18 -2.80
CA THR A 14 10.09 -6.48 -2.34
C THR A 14 8.77 -6.85 -3.02
N VAL A 15 8.50 -8.15 -3.11
CA VAL A 15 7.18 -8.67 -3.50
C VAL A 15 6.25 -8.56 -2.30
N GLN A 16 5.10 -7.93 -2.47
CA GLN A 16 4.08 -7.77 -1.42
C GLN A 16 2.68 -8.03 -1.97
N ASP A 17 1.83 -8.64 -1.15
CA ASP A 17 0.38 -8.75 -1.32
C ASP A 17 -0.34 -8.20 -0.08
N ILE A 18 -1.59 -8.59 0.20
CA ILE A 18 -2.33 -8.12 1.39
C ILE A 18 -1.76 -8.64 2.72
N GLY A 19 -0.89 -9.66 2.70
CA GLY A 19 -0.24 -10.24 3.87
C GLY A 19 -0.82 -11.55 4.37
N ARG A 20 -0.15 -12.15 5.39
CA ARG A 20 -0.43 -13.46 6.02
C ARG A 20 -1.45 -13.33 7.13
N ILE A 21 -2.73 -13.23 6.78
CA ILE A 21 -3.80 -13.08 7.76
C ILE A 21 -4.07 -14.45 8.43
N GLY A 22 -4.26 -14.44 9.77
CA GLY A 22 -4.65 -15.62 10.55
C GLY A 22 -3.50 -16.36 11.27
N TYR A 23 -2.24 -15.95 11.06
CA TYR A 23 -1.07 -16.61 11.67
C TYR A 23 -0.47 -15.86 12.86
N GLN A 24 -1.07 -14.75 13.29
CA GLN A 24 -0.57 -13.92 14.39
C GLN A 24 -0.53 -14.67 15.73
N GLN A 25 -1.48 -15.58 15.97
CA GLN A 25 -1.48 -16.46 17.16
C GLN A 25 -0.24 -17.35 17.28
N PHE A 26 0.47 -17.60 16.17
CA PHE A 26 1.73 -18.34 16.12
C PHE A 26 2.97 -17.43 16.12
N GLY A 27 2.80 -16.14 16.41
CA GLY A 27 3.88 -15.17 16.41
C GLY A 27 4.34 -14.71 15.03
N ILE A 28 3.60 -15.04 13.96
CA ILE A 28 3.95 -14.68 12.59
C ILE A 28 3.31 -13.34 12.22
N PRO A 29 4.09 -12.28 11.92
CA PRO A 29 3.56 -11.00 11.46
C PRO A 29 2.74 -11.13 10.16
N VAL A 30 1.70 -10.31 10.03
CA VAL A 30 0.90 -10.25 8.81
C VAL A 30 1.75 -9.83 7.61
N SER A 31 2.66 -8.86 7.81
CA SER A 31 3.41 -8.26 6.71
C SER A 31 2.47 -7.63 5.67
N GLY A 32 2.77 -7.73 4.39
CA GLY A 32 1.93 -7.19 3.32
C GLY A 32 2.26 -5.74 2.97
N VAL A 33 1.45 -5.18 2.09
CA VAL A 33 1.63 -3.80 1.63
C VAL A 33 1.43 -2.79 2.75
N MET A 34 2.17 -1.68 2.66
CA MET A 34 2.04 -0.58 3.61
C MET A 34 0.87 0.35 3.26
N ASP A 35 0.66 0.63 1.96
CA ASP A 35 -0.42 1.47 1.43
C ASP A 35 -1.41 0.59 0.65
N GLU A 36 -2.48 0.17 1.34
CA GLU A 36 -3.51 -0.68 0.75
C GLU A 36 -4.29 0.01 -0.37
N PHE A 37 -4.47 1.35 -0.29
CA PHE A 37 -5.17 2.08 -1.33
C PHE A 37 -4.40 2.05 -2.66
N ALA A 38 -3.14 2.48 -2.64
CA ALA A 38 -2.30 2.51 -3.82
C ALA A 38 -2.11 1.10 -4.42
N PHE A 39 -1.89 0.09 -3.57
CA PHE A 39 -1.79 -1.32 -3.96
C PHE A 39 -3.05 -1.83 -4.67
N THR A 40 -4.23 -1.61 -4.07
CA THR A 40 -5.49 -2.11 -4.62
C THR A 40 -5.81 -1.45 -5.95
N VAL A 41 -5.61 -0.13 -6.04
CA VAL A 41 -5.83 0.63 -7.29
C VAL A 41 -4.86 0.19 -8.38
N ALA A 42 -3.58 -0.10 -8.05
CA ALA A 42 -2.63 -0.63 -9.02
C ALA A 42 -3.13 -1.93 -9.66
N ASN A 43 -3.64 -2.86 -8.84
CA ASN A 43 -4.19 -4.13 -9.32
C ASN A 43 -5.47 -3.93 -10.15
N TYR A 44 -6.36 -3.02 -9.76
CA TYR A 44 -7.55 -2.72 -10.55
C TYR A 44 -7.23 -2.12 -11.93
N LEU A 45 -6.21 -1.26 -12.01
CA LEU A 45 -5.77 -0.65 -13.26
C LEU A 45 -5.28 -1.70 -14.28
N VAL A 46 -4.70 -2.80 -13.83
CA VAL A 46 -4.22 -3.89 -14.69
C VAL A 46 -5.22 -5.07 -14.78
N GLU A 47 -6.45 -4.89 -14.29
CA GLU A 47 -7.52 -5.91 -14.29
C GLU A 47 -7.09 -7.23 -13.63
N SER A 48 -6.26 -7.13 -12.59
CA SER A 48 -5.85 -8.27 -11.75
C SER A 48 -6.74 -8.39 -10.52
N ASP A 49 -6.66 -9.54 -9.84
CA ASP A 49 -7.27 -9.70 -8.52
C ASP A 49 -6.73 -8.64 -7.56
N LYS A 50 -7.59 -8.08 -6.72
CA LYS A 50 -7.22 -7.02 -5.77
C LYS A 50 -6.08 -7.42 -4.82
N ASN A 51 -5.86 -8.72 -4.62
CA ASN A 51 -4.82 -9.27 -3.76
C ASN A 51 -3.62 -9.81 -4.54
N ASN A 52 -3.58 -9.63 -5.89
CA ASN A 52 -2.44 -10.08 -6.67
C ASN A 52 -1.15 -9.39 -6.20
N ALA A 53 -0.07 -10.15 -6.04
CA ALA A 53 1.19 -9.62 -5.54
C ALA A 53 1.79 -8.60 -6.52
N VAL A 54 2.39 -7.56 -5.96
CA VAL A 54 3.03 -6.44 -6.65
C VAL A 54 4.47 -6.27 -6.19
N LEU A 55 5.23 -5.39 -6.82
CA LEU A 55 6.47 -4.89 -6.24
C LEU A 55 6.17 -3.62 -5.43
N GLU A 56 6.49 -3.64 -4.14
CA GLU A 56 6.55 -2.46 -3.28
C GLU A 56 7.96 -1.88 -3.34
N ILE A 57 8.07 -0.61 -3.70
CA ILE A 57 9.30 0.08 -4.05
C ILE A 57 9.44 1.32 -3.16
N PRO A 58 10.25 1.28 -2.10
CA PRO A 58 10.50 2.46 -1.28
C PRO A 58 11.65 3.30 -1.83
N PHE A 59 11.55 4.63 -1.77
CA PHE A 59 12.54 5.67 -2.08
C PHE A 59 13.11 5.63 -3.50
N LEU A 60 13.91 4.60 -3.83
CA LEU A 60 14.63 4.46 -5.10
C LEU A 60 14.13 3.22 -5.83
N GLY A 61 13.68 3.42 -7.06
CA GLY A 61 13.13 2.34 -7.88
C GLY A 61 14.20 1.48 -8.57
N PRO A 62 13.82 0.24 -8.93
CA PRO A 62 14.67 -0.66 -9.68
C PRO A 62 14.79 -0.26 -11.15
N THR A 63 15.74 -0.88 -11.87
CA THR A 63 15.75 -0.91 -13.33
C THR A 63 15.42 -2.33 -13.77
N LEU A 64 14.33 -2.48 -14.51
CA LEU A 64 13.72 -3.76 -14.87
C LEU A 64 13.60 -3.88 -16.40
N GLU A 65 14.13 -4.96 -16.97
CA GLU A 65 13.99 -5.28 -18.38
C GLU A 65 12.96 -6.41 -18.57
N PHE A 66 12.02 -6.22 -19.49
CA PHE A 66 10.94 -7.16 -19.77
C PHE A 66 11.30 -8.07 -20.95
N ASP A 67 11.14 -9.40 -20.81
CA ASP A 67 11.31 -10.34 -21.92
C ASP A 67 9.98 -10.74 -22.59
N PHE A 68 8.87 -10.11 -22.19
CA PHE A 68 7.52 -10.38 -22.66
C PHE A 68 6.66 -9.12 -22.68
N ASP A 69 5.56 -9.16 -23.44
CA ASP A 69 4.55 -8.10 -23.48
C ASP A 69 3.62 -8.24 -22.28
N VAL A 70 3.37 -7.15 -21.54
CA VAL A 70 2.50 -7.12 -20.36
C VAL A 70 1.93 -5.72 -20.14
N THR A 71 0.78 -5.64 -19.50
CA THR A 71 0.27 -4.34 -18.99
C THR A 71 0.73 -4.15 -17.54
N ILE A 72 1.25 -2.97 -17.23
CA ILE A 72 1.64 -2.57 -15.88
C ILE A 72 0.82 -1.37 -15.40
N ALA A 73 0.79 -1.16 -14.09
CA ALA A 73 0.34 0.09 -13.48
C ALA A 73 1.28 0.48 -12.35
N ILE A 74 1.52 1.79 -12.23
CA ILE A 74 2.37 2.38 -11.18
C ILE A 74 1.52 3.37 -10.39
N THR A 75 1.47 3.17 -9.08
CA THR A 75 0.70 3.99 -8.12
C THR A 75 1.54 4.32 -6.89
N GLY A 76 0.97 5.05 -5.93
CA GLY A 76 1.69 5.46 -4.73
C GLY A 76 2.62 6.64 -4.98
N ALA A 77 3.78 6.64 -4.36
CA ALA A 77 4.78 7.71 -4.45
C ALA A 77 5.24 7.98 -5.89
N ASP A 78 5.42 9.25 -6.22
CA ASP A 78 6.02 9.66 -7.51
C ASP A 78 7.54 9.65 -7.39
N ILE A 79 8.14 8.63 -7.96
CA ILE A 79 9.59 8.46 -8.10
C ILE A 79 10.02 8.57 -9.57
N GLN A 80 9.25 9.30 -10.40
CA GLN A 80 9.52 9.64 -11.79
C GLN A 80 9.79 8.40 -12.67
N PRO A 81 8.77 7.54 -12.89
CA PRO A 81 8.93 6.33 -13.70
C PRO A 81 9.15 6.67 -15.18
N LYS A 82 10.01 5.86 -15.84
CA LYS A 82 10.39 5.98 -17.26
C LYS A 82 10.39 4.61 -17.93
N ILE A 83 9.91 4.54 -19.16
CA ILE A 83 10.12 3.39 -20.06
C ILE A 83 11.06 3.85 -21.18
N ASN A 84 12.18 3.14 -21.38
CA ASN A 84 13.20 3.46 -22.36
C ASN A 84 13.66 4.93 -22.27
N ASN A 85 13.87 5.42 -21.04
CA ASN A 85 14.23 6.80 -20.70
C ASN A 85 13.16 7.87 -21.01
N GLN A 86 11.95 7.50 -21.42
CA GLN A 86 10.82 8.41 -21.62
C GLN A 86 9.91 8.42 -20.40
N ASP A 87 9.56 9.62 -19.92
CA ASP A 87 8.66 9.79 -18.77
C ASP A 87 7.28 9.18 -19.04
N ILE A 88 6.75 8.45 -18.09
CA ILE A 88 5.42 7.85 -18.17
C ILE A 88 4.52 8.38 -17.05
N LYS A 89 3.21 8.40 -17.31
CA LYS A 89 2.23 8.83 -16.31
C LYS A 89 1.87 7.68 -15.39
N MET A 90 1.82 7.96 -14.09
CA MET A 90 1.32 7.06 -13.05
C MET A 90 -0.22 7.02 -13.03
N TRP A 91 -0.77 6.17 -12.21
CA TRP A 91 -2.21 6.01 -11.96
C TRP A 91 -3.02 5.67 -13.22
N GLN A 92 -2.40 4.93 -14.13
CA GLN A 92 -3.01 4.39 -15.35
C GLN A 92 -2.35 3.08 -15.76
N SER A 93 -3.05 2.27 -16.58
CA SER A 93 -2.46 1.08 -17.20
C SER A 93 -1.58 1.48 -18.40
N ILE A 94 -0.46 0.78 -18.57
CA ILE A 94 0.56 1.03 -19.60
C ILE A 94 0.98 -0.31 -20.18
N ASN A 95 0.90 -0.45 -21.50
CA ASN A 95 1.41 -1.63 -22.18
C ASN A 95 2.92 -1.52 -22.39
N VAL A 96 3.64 -2.49 -21.85
CA VAL A 96 5.09 -2.65 -21.98
C VAL A 96 5.37 -3.79 -22.96
N LYS A 97 6.36 -3.62 -23.80
CA LYS A 97 6.77 -4.58 -24.81
C LYS A 97 8.00 -5.36 -24.38
N LYS A 98 8.15 -6.55 -24.91
CA LYS A 98 9.40 -7.28 -24.81
C LYS A 98 10.59 -6.41 -25.26
N GLY A 99 11.64 -6.38 -24.43
CA GLY A 99 12.84 -5.56 -24.63
C GLY A 99 12.74 -4.16 -24.00
N ASP A 100 11.55 -3.71 -23.56
CA ASP A 100 11.44 -2.45 -22.85
C ASP A 100 12.11 -2.50 -21.48
N THR A 101 12.65 -1.35 -21.07
CA THR A 101 13.28 -1.16 -19.76
C THR A 101 12.52 -0.11 -18.96
N LEU A 102 11.95 -0.54 -17.82
CA LEU A 102 11.36 0.35 -16.81
C LEU A 102 12.45 0.80 -15.85
N SER A 103 12.57 2.10 -15.65
CA SER A 103 13.47 2.73 -14.68
C SER A 103 12.76 3.85 -13.93
N PHE A 104 13.39 4.36 -12.88
CA PHE A 104 12.86 5.43 -12.06
C PHE A 104 13.91 6.51 -11.85
N GLY A 105 13.45 7.74 -11.65
CA GLY A 105 14.27 8.89 -11.31
C GLY A 105 14.43 9.07 -9.79
N GLY A 106 14.33 10.32 -9.35
CA GLY A 106 14.37 10.67 -7.93
C GLY A 106 12.98 10.72 -7.28
N LEU A 107 12.97 10.72 -5.96
CA LEU A 107 11.77 10.91 -5.16
C LEU A 107 11.21 12.33 -5.35
N LYS A 108 9.91 12.42 -5.67
CA LYS A 108 9.19 13.68 -5.82
C LYS A 108 8.12 13.88 -4.75
N THR A 109 7.30 12.85 -4.51
CA THR A 109 6.26 12.89 -3.46
C THR A 109 6.01 11.48 -2.90
N GLY A 110 5.68 11.38 -1.61
CA GLY A 110 5.48 10.10 -0.94
C GLY A 110 6.77 9.33 -0.74
N ILE A 111 6.70 8.04 -0.45
CA ILE A 111 7.89 7.22 -0.19
C ILE A 111 7.78 5.81 -0.78
N ARG A 112 6.56 5.28 -1.01
CA ARG A 112 6.32 3.91 -1.48
C ARG A 112 5.53 3.91 -2.77
N THR A 113 6.14 3.35 -3.80
CA THR A 113 5.54 3.12 -5.12
C THR A 113 5.16 1.66 -5.25
N TYR A 114 4.05 1.39 -5.91
CA TYR A 114 3.55 0.05 -6.20
C TYR A 114 3.55 -0.19 -7.70
N LEU A 115 4.17 -1.29 -8.13
CA LEU A 115 4.20 -1.73 -9.51
C LEU A 115 3.40 -3.03 -9.63
N ALA A 116 2.21 -2.94 -10.23
CA ALA A 116 1.34 -4.06 -10.52
C ALA A 116 1.48 -4.52 -11.97
N PHE A 117 1.12 -5.78 -12.22
CA PHE A 117 1.22 -6.45 -13.51
C PHE A 117 -0.11 -7.12 -13.86
N SER A 118 -0.51 -7.10 -15.14
CA SER A 118 -1.57 -7.96 -15.67
C SER A 118 -1.08 -9.41 -15.84
N ALA A 119 -0.40 -9.88 -14.84
CA ALA A 119 0.24 -11.18 -14.72
C ALA A 119 0.41 -11.52 -13.24
N GLU A 120 0.73 -12.75 -12.92
CA GLU A 120 1.04 -13.17 -11.56
C GLU A 120 2.55 -13.33 -11.38
N ILE A 121 3.14 -12.71 -10.36
CA ILE A 121 4.51 -12.98 -9.95
C ILE A 121 4.60 -14.43 -9.46
N ASP A 122 5.48 -15.23 -10.09
CA ASP A 122 5.67 -16.64 -9.77
C ASP A 122 6.64 -16.81 -8.61
N VAL A 123 6.12 -16.61 -7.41
CA VAL A 123 6.83 -16.87 -6.15
C VAL A 123 5.97 -17.80 -5.27
N PRO A 124 6.59 -18.53 -4.33
CA PRO A 124 5.85 -19.43 -3.44
C PRO A 124 4.80 -18.69 -2.60
N ILE A 125 3.65 -19.33 -2.43
CA ILE A 125 2.65 -18.93 -1.44
C ILE A 125 3.06 -19.54 -0.11
N VAL A 126 3.36 -18.71 0.88
CA VAL A 126 3.75 -19.16 2.22
C VAL A 126 2.73 -18.65 3.24
N MET A 127 2.04 -19.60 3.89
CA MET A 127 0.96 -19.26 4.83
C MET A 127 -0.11 -18.35 4.19
N GLY A 128 -0.55 -18.70 2.97
CA GLY A 128 -1.60 -17.99 2.24
C GLY A 128 -1.19 -16.65 1.61
N SER A 129 0.11 -16.27 1.63
CA SER A 129 0.59 -14.98 1.14
C SER A 129 1.89 -15.10 0.34
N LYS A 130 2.05 -14.20 -0.63
CA LYS A 130 3.28 -13.97 -1.40
C LYS A 130 4.14 -12.83 -0.81
N SER A 131 3.75 -12.23 0.31
CA SER A 131 4.48 -11.10 0.91
C SER A 131 5.83 -11.50 1.47
N THR A 132 6.82 -10.63 1.27
CA THR A 132 8.14 -10.73 1.88
C THR A 132 8.11 -10.21 3.31
N LEU A 133 8.55 -11.02 4.27
CA LEU A 133 8.89 -10.62 5.62
C LEU A 133 10.41 -10.69 5.79
N LEU A 134 11.08 -9.56 5.59
CA LEU A 134 12.56 -9.49 5.50
C LEU A 134 13.26 -10.03 6.75
N LYS A 135 12.77 -9.66 7.95
CA LYS A 135 13.37 -10.06 9.24
C LYS A 135 13.42 -11.58 9.42
N SER A 136 12.39 -12.28 8.93
CA SER A 136 12.30 -13.74 9.04
C SER A 136 12.73 -14.46 7.76
N LYS A 137 13.16 -13.74 6.73
CA LYS A 137 13.50 -14.28 5.40
C LYS A 137 12.38 -15.18 4.84
N LEU A 138 11.12 -14.72 4.96
CA LEU A 138 9.94 -15.51 4.65
C LEU A 138 9.16 -14.92 3.48
N GLY A 139 8.68 -15.78 2.58
CA GLY A 139 7.83 -15.41 1.44
C GLY A 139 8.52 -14.55 0.39
N GLY A 140 7.73 -13.98 -0.52
CA GLY A 140 8.23 -13.15 -1.60
C GLY A 140 9.26 -13.82 -2.50
N PHE A 141 10.17 -13.00 -3.02
CA PHE A 141 11.29 -13.49 -3.81
C PHE A 141 12.43 -13.93 -2.86
N GLU A 142 12.50 -15.24 -2.58
CA GLU A 142 13.51 -15.86 -1.70
C GLU A 142 13.60 -15.24 -0.28
N GLY A 143 12.49 -14.71 0.24
CA GLY A 143 12.46 -14.09 1.59
C GLY A 143 13.29 -12.82 1.72
N ARG A 144 13.68 -12.18 0.62
CA ARG A 144 14.57 -11.02 0.59
C ARG A 144 14.12 -9.92 -0.37
N GLN A 145 14.74 -8.77 -0.28
CA GLN A 145 14.66 -7.74 -1.32
C GLN A 145 15.33 -8.21 -2.62
N LEU A 146 14.92 -7.62 -3.74
CA LEU A 146 15.54 -7.88 -5.04
C LEU A 146 17.03 -7.50 -5.05
N LYS A 147 17.79 -8.20 -5.89
CA LYS A 147 19.20 -7.95 -6.14
C LYS A 147 19.47 -7.80 -7.63
N MET A 148 20.58 -7.20 -7.97
CA MET A 148 21.06 -7.16 -9.35
C MET A 148 21.24 -8.58 -9.89
N GLY A 149 20.74 -8.83 -11.09
CA GLY A 149 20.80 -10.13 -11.76
C GLY A 149 19.63 -11.05 -11.46
N ASP A 150 18.73 -10.72 -10.51
CA ASP A 150 17.54 -11.53 -10.27
C ASP A 150 16.67 -11.62 -11.53
N ILE A 151 16.08 -12.81 -11.73
CA ILE A 151 15.10 -13.08 -12.77
C ILE A 151 13.77 -13.40 -12.09
N ILE A 152 12.78 -12.52 -12.26
CA ILE A 152 11.44 -12.67 -11.69
C ILE A 152 10.57 -13.30 -12.77
N ASN A 153 10.08 -14.51 -12.51
CA ASN A 153 9.18 -15.24 -13.43
C ASN A 153 7.72 -14.84 -13.21
N PHE A 154 6.93 -14.98 -14.29
CA PHE A 154 5.51 -14.64 -14.29
C PHE A 154 4.66 -15.77 -14.88
N LYS A 155 3.40 -15.82 -14.41
CA LYS A 155 2.32 -16.71 -14.91
C LYS A 155 1.12 -15.87 -15.33
N ASN A 156 0.20 -16.50 -16.07
CA ASN A 156 -1.11 -15.91 -16.41
C ASN A 156 -1.01 -14.52 -17.04
N VAL A 157 -0.04 -14.31 -17.92
CA VAL A 157 0.24 -13.02 -18.56
C VAL A 157 -0.89 -12.60 -19.49
N LYS A 158 -1.29 -11.33 -19.40
CA LYS A 158 -2.27 -10.70 -20.27
C LYS A 158 -1.74 -9.35 -20.75
N VAL A 159 -2.24 -8.89 -21.90
CA VAL A 159 -2.06 -7.52 -22.38
C VAL A 159 -3.44 -6.92 -22.55
N LEU A 160 -3.71 -5.84 -21.85
CA LEU A 160 -5.03 -5.19 -21.92
C LEU A 160 -5.17 -4.45 -23.25
N SER A 161 -6.33 -4.63 -23.88
CA SER A 161 -6.68 -3.90 -25.11
C SER A 161 -7.18 -2.47 -24.82
N LYS A 162 -7.67 -2.23 -23.59
CA LYS A 162 -8.19 -0.95 -23.13
C LYS A 162 -7.26 -0.33 -22.11
N LYS A 163 -7.07 0.97 -22.20
CA LYS A 163 -6.33 1.76 -21.20
C LYS A 163 -7.26 2.14 -20.05
N ASN A 164 -6.93 1.73 -18.85
CA ASN A 164 -7.59 2.17 -17.63
C ASN A 164 -6.84 3.38 -17.05
N ILE A 165 -7.56 4.42 -16.66
CA ILE A 165 -7.00 5.66 -16.11
C ILE A 165 -7.81 6.00 -14.86
N LEU A 166 -7.15 6.19 -13.72
CA LEU A 166 -7.80 6.65 -12.50
C LEU A 166 -8.24 8.10 -12.64
N ASP A 167 -9.48 8.41 -12.25
CA ASP A 167 -9.96 9.79 -12.16
C ASP A 167 -9.09 10.56 -11.15
N LYS A 168 -8.65 11.75 -11.51
CA LYS A 168 -7.76 12.61 -10.72
C LYS A 168 -8.29 12.88 -9.31
N LYS A 169 -9.61 12.92 -9.12
CA LYS A 169 -10.24 13.14 -7.80
C LYS A 169 -9.93 12.07 -6.77
N TYR A 170 -9.53 10.85 -7.23
CA TYR A 170 -9.17 9.74 -6.36
C TYR A 170 -7.66 9.61 -6.11
N ILE A 171 -6.83 10.37 -6.84
CA ILE A 171 -5.37 10.32 -6.64
C ILE A 171 -5.04 10.99 -5.31
N PRO A 172 -4.42 10.26 -4.35
CA PRO A 172 -4.07 10.84 -3.06
C PRO A 172 -3.04 11.95 -3.17
N GLU A 173 -3.18 12.97 -2.34
CA GLU A 173 -2.17 14.00 -2.16
C GLU A 173 -1.31 13.66 -0.94
N TYR A 174 -0.01 13.42 -1.16
CA TYR A 174 0.94 13.08 -0.09
C TYR A 174 1.56 14.36 0.48
N LYS A 175 1.09 14.77 1.65
CA LYS A 175 1.51 16.00 2.34
C LYS A 175 2.56 15.72 3.40
N HIS A 176 3.45 16.67 3.64
CA HIS A 176 4.45 16.61 4.72
C HIS A 176 3.86 16.75 6.12
N ASN A 177 2.68 17.38 6.21
CA ASN A 177 1.92 17.50 7.47
C ASN A 177 0.63 16.72 7.33
N GLN A 178 0.43 15.71 8.19
CA GLN A 178 -0.74 14.85 8.15
C GLN A 178 -1.55 14.97 9.43
N ASN A 179 -2.86 15.12 9.29
CA ASN A 179 -3.81 14.84 10.35
C ASN A 179 -4.17 13.35 10.31
N ILE A 180 -3.88 12.66 11.41
CA ILE A 180 -4.10 11.22 11.57
C ILE A 180 -5.17 10.98 12.63
N ARG A 181 -6.29 10.41 12.21
CA ARG A 181 -7.41 10.11 13.11
C ARG A 181 -7.12 8.81 13.87
N ILE A 182 -7.44 8.83 15.14
CA ILE A 182 -7.21 7.75 16.09
C ILE A 182 -8.45 7.47 16.92
N VAL A 183 -8.54 6.24 17.42
CA VAL A 183 -9.41 5.85 18.54
C VAL A 183 -8.54 5.55 19.75
N LEU A 184 -9.05 5.72 20.96
CA LEU A 184 -8.32 5.35 22.18
C LEU A 184 -7.99 3.85 22.16
N GLY A 185 -6.85 3.52 22.69
CA GLY A 185 -6.30 2.16 22.71
C GLY A 185 -6.75 1.36 23.94
N PRO A 186 -6.41 0.07 23.98
CA PRO A 186 -6.83 -0.82 25.07
C PRO A 186 -6.14 -0.51 26.42
N GLN A 187 -5.11 0.32 26.42
CA GLN A 187 -4.41 0.76 27.63
C GLN A 187 -4.43 2.28 27.80
N ASP A 188 -5.47 2.97 27.32
CA ASP A 188 -5.67 4.42 27.50
C ASP A 188 -5.75 4.80 29.00
N ASN A 189 -6.24 3.92 29.85
CA ASN A 189 -6.32 4.08 31.29
C ASN A 189 -4.95 4.17 32.01
N TYR A 190 -3.85 3.79 31.34
CA TYR A 190 -2.47 3.99 31.82
C TYR A 190 -1.98 5.45 31.67
N PHE A 191 -2.76 6.28 31.01
CA PHE A 191 -2.48 7.71 30.77
C PHE A 191 -3.55 8.56 31.46
N ASP A 192 -3.15 9.73 31.95
CA ASP A 192 -4.10 10.72 32.46
C ASP A 192 -4.66 11.59 31.33
N GLU A 193 -5.64 12.42 31.63
CA GLU A 193 -6.26 13.31 30.67
C GLU A 193 -5.26 14.32 30.08
N ASN A 194 -4.28 14.76 30.88
CA ASN A 194 -3.24 15.68 30.40
C ASN A 194 -2.33 15.03 29.38
N SER A 195 -2.00 13.76 29.56
CA SER A 195 -1.17 12.99 28.62
C SER A 195 -1.89 12.76 27.29
N ILE A 196 -3.19 12.43 27.34
CA ILE A 196 -4.03 12.32 26.12
C ILE A 196 -4.12 13.69 25.43
N LYS A 197 -4.36 14.75 26.20
CA LYS A 197 -4.38 16.12 25.70
C LYS A 197 -3.05 16.53 25.07
N THR A 198 -1.92 16.21 25.72
CA THR A 198 -0.59 16.42 25.18
C THR A 198 -0.42 15.77 23.80
N MET A 199 -0.87 14.52 23.64
CA MET A 199 -0.83 13.82 22.36
C MET A 199 -1.66 14.53 21.28
N LEU A 200 -2.82 15.05 21.61
CA LEU A 200 -3.77 15.65 20.65
C LEU A 200 -3.44 17.10 20.28
N GLU A 201 -2.79 17.85 21.17
CA GLU A 201 -2.51 19.29 20.96
C GLU A 201 -1.12 19.57 20.38
N ASN A 202 -0.25 18.55 20.32
CA ASN A 202 1.12 18.72 19.84
C ASN A 202 1.38 17.97 18.53
N LYS A 203 2.40 18.45 17.81
CA LYS A 203 2.90 17.81 16.58
C LYS A 203 4.01 16.83 16.91
N TYR A 204 3.99 15.73 16.19
CA TYR A 204 5.01 14.68 16.29
C TYR A 204 5.73 14.52 14.95
N GLN A 205 7.03 14.51 14.97
CA GLN A 205 7.87 14.39 13.77
C GLN A 205 8.25 12.93 13.54
N VAL A 206 8.16 12.47 12.30
CA VAL A 206 8.65 11.15 11.88
C VAL A 206 10.18 11.16 11.92
N THR A 207 10.75 10.20 12.65
CA THR A 207 12.21 10.06 12.78
C THR A 207 12.79 9.23 11.61
N LYS A 208 14.11 9.30 11.44
CA LYS A 208 14.84 8.48 10.45
C LYS A 208 14.83 6.97 10.76
N ASP A 209 14.48 6.60 11.99
CA ASP A 209 14.43 5.21 12.45
C ASP A 209 13.07 4.54 12.16
N ALA A 210 12.27 5.13 11.27
CA ALA A 210 11.02 4.55 10.80
C ALA A 210 11.30 3.44 9.76
N ASP A 211 10.71 2.27 9.97
CA ASP A 211 10.80 1.12 9.07
C ASP A 211 9.41 0.47 8.85
N ARG A 212 9.37 -0.74 8.30
CA ARG A 212 8.13 -1.50 8.11
C ARG A 212 7.57 -2.10 9.41
N MET A 213 8.34 -2.14 10.49
CA MET A 213 7.89 -2.61 11.81
C MET A 213 7.17 -1.51 12.59
N GLY A 214 7.69 -0.27 12.53
CA GLY A 214 7.14 0.84 13.28
C GLY A 214 7.69 2.19 12.86
N MET A 215 6.83 3.19 12.96
CA MET A 215 7.17 4.60 12.75
C MET A 215 7.45 5.24 14.09
N ARG A 216 8.72 5.50 14.39
CA ARG A 216 9.13 6.20 15.60
C ARG A 216 8.88 7.70 15.41
N LEU A 217 8.23 8.29 16.39
CA LEU A 217 7.93 9.71 16.39
C LEU A 217 8.76 10.44 17.47
N SER A 218 8.98 11.73 17.26
CA SER A 218 9.62 12.63 18.21
C SER A 218 8.74 13.86 18.42
N GLY A 219 8.48 14.22 19.66
CA GLY A 219 7.65 15.36 20.04
C GLY A 219 7.55 15.52 21.55
N GLU A 220 6.47 16.16 22.03
CA GLU A 220 6.21 16.28 23.46
C GLU A 220 6.05 14.91 24.12
N VAL A 221 6.59 14.78 25.33
CA VAL A 221 6.63 13.52 26.09
C VAL A 221 5.24 13.19 26.61
N ILE A 222 4.74 12.02 26.25
CA ILE A 222 3.48 11.46 26.76
C ILE A 222 3.79 10.68 28.04
N LYS A 223 3.31 11.20 29.18
CA LYS A 223 3.61 10.62 30.49
C LYS A 223 2.64 9.50 30.85
N HIS A 224 3.16 8.42 31.44
CA HIS A 224 2.33 7.38 32.06
C HIS A 224 1.93 7.81 33.47
N LYS A 225 0.79 7.27 33.98
CA LYS A 225 0.42 7.42 35.38
C LYS A 225 1.44 6.74 36.30
N ASP A 226 1.85 5.52 35.95
CA ASP A 226 2.81 4.72 36.73
C ASP A 226 3.92 4.19 35.83
N LYS A 227 3.66 3.12 35.06
CA LYS A 227 4.65 2.39 34.27
C LYS A 227 4.25 2.28 32.80
N ALA A 228 5.24 2.21 31.94
CA ALA A 228 5.05 2.05 30.49
C ALA A 228 4.84 0.56 30.10
N ASP A 229 5.39 -0.34 30.89
CA ASP A 229 5.42 -1.77 30.57
C ASP A 229 4.13 -2.47 31.01
N ILE A 230 3.67 -3.39 30.16
CA ILE A 230 2.54 -4.28 30.41
C ILE A 230 2.93 -5.74 30.14
N ILE A 231 2.13 -6.69 30.66
CA ILE A 231 2.21 -8.05 30.14
C ILE A 231 1.94 -8.01 28.65
N SER A 232 2.79 -8.70 27.86
CA SER A 232 2.68 -8.67 26.40
C SER A 232 1.27 -8.95 25.92
N ASP A 233 0.71 -8.05 25.13
CA ASP A 233 -0.65 -8.09 24.64
C ASP A 233 -0.67 -7.87 23.12
N ALA A 234 -1.75 -8.26 22.44
CA ALA A 234 -1.90 -8.20 20.99
C ALA A 234 -1.63 -6.79 20.43
N ALA A 235 -0.96 -6.74 19.29
CA ALA A 235 -0.63 -5.51 18.59
C ALA A 235 -1.18 -5.52 17.16
N VAL A 236 -1.97 -4.51 16.79
CA VAL A 236 -2.55 -4.38 15.45
C VAL A 236 -1.80 -3.32 14.63
N PHE A 237 -1.94 -3.35 13.31
CA PHE A 237 -1.43 -2.31 12.43
C PHE A 237 -2.10 -0.96 12.79
N GLY A 238 -1.30 0.07 13.06
CA GLY A 238 -1.77 1.37 13.53
C GLY A 238 -1.81 1.53 15.05
N SER A 239 -1.54 0.49 15.86
CA SER A 239 -1.39 0.66 17.32
C SER A 239 -0.29 1.66 17.63
N ILE A 240 -0.56 2.60 18.54
CA ILE A 240 0.39 3.62 18.99
C ILE A 240 0.89 3.22 20.38
N GLN A 241 2.10 2.67 20.41
CA GLN A 241 2.79 2.30 21.64
C GLN A 241 3.55 3.50 22.20
N VAL A 242 3.56 3.63 23.53
CA VAL A 242 4.34 4.66 24.24
C VAL A 242 5.32 3.93 25.17
N PRO A 243 6.60 3.78 24.80
CA PRO A 243 7.65 3.27 25.70
C PRO A 243 7.92 4.24 26.86
N GLY A 244 8.76 3.82 27.81
CA GLY A 244 9.06 4.60 29.01
C GLY A 244 9.70 5.99 28.79
N ASN A 245 10.24 6.24 27.60
CA ASN A 245 10.73 7.58 27.22
C ASN A 245 9.62 8.53 26.76
N GLY A 246 8.36 8.07 26.68
CA GLY A 246 7.20 8.87 26.30
C GLY A 246 7.10 9.26 24.84
N GLN A 247 7.95 8.69 23.95
CA GLN A 247 7.92 8.97 22.52
C GLN A 247 7.07 7.92 21.78
N PRO A 248 6.03 8.34 21.01
CA PRO A 248 5.11 7.39 20.39
C PRO A 248 5.78 6.57 19.27
N ILE A 249 5.34 5.31 19.12
CA ILE A 249 5.70 4.42 18.02
C ILE A 249 4.42 3.89 17.38
N ILE A 250 4.16 4.23 16.13
CA ILE A 250 3.03 3.67 15.38
C ILE A 250 3.47 2.34 14.77
N LEU A 251 2.83 1.25 15.15
CA LEU A 251 3.15 -0.09 14.64
C LEU A 251 2.64 -0.28 13.22
N LEU A 252 3.49 -0.82 12.33
CA LEU A 252 3.24 -0.91 10.90
C LEU A 252 3.09 -2.37 10.41
N ALA A 253 3.25 -2.62 9.11
CA ALA A 253 2.93 -3.91 8.48
C ALA A 253 3.71 -5.11 9.05
N ASP A 254 5.02 -4.95 9.28
CA ASP A 254 5.91 -6.02 9.77
C ASP A 254 6.06 -6.04 11.30
N ARG A 255 5.17 -5.33 12.02
CA ARG A 255 5.17 -5.27 13.49
C ARG A 255 5.14 -6.66 14.12
N GLN A 256 5.63 -6.75 15.34
CA GLN A 256 5.44 -7.93 16.19
C GLN A 256 3.94 -8.19 16.44
N THR A 257 3.58 -9.44 16.68
CA THR A 257 2.18 -9.85 16.93
C THR A 257 1.71 -9.46 18.33
N THR A 258 2.64 -9.38 19.28
CA THR A 258 2.41 -8.94 20.66
C THR A 258 3.47 -7.92 21.06
N GLY A 259 3.15 -7.06 22.03
CA GLY A 259 4.07 -6.05 22.54
C GLY A 259 3.88 -5.78 24.01
N GLY A 260 4.94 -5.42 24.70
CA GLY A 260 4.98 -5.18 26.15
C GLY A 260 4.87 -3.71 26.54
N TYR A 261 4.61 -2.79 25.59
CA TYR A 261 4.36 -1.38 25.90
C TYR A 261 2.87 -1.04 25.83
N THR A 262 2.46 -0.08 26.64
CA THR A 262 1.10 0.46 26.63
C THR A 262 0.72 1.03 25.29
N LYS A 263 -0.49 0.73 24.82
CA LYS A 263 -1.07 1.24 23.57
C LYS A 263 -2.10 2.31 23.89
N ILE A 264 -1.70 3.59 23.76
CA ILE A 264 -2.54 4.75 24.07
C ILE A 264 -3.70 4.91 23.09
N ALA A 265 -3.45 4.59 21.81
CA ALA A 265 -4.42 4.78 20.73
C ALA A 265 -4.18 3.79 19.59
N THR A 266 -5.08 3.78 18.62
CA THR A 266 -4.95 3.06 17.36
C THR A 266 -5.37 3.97 16.20
N VAL A 267 -4.54 4.07 15.17
CA VAL A 267 -4.86 4.80 13.94
C VAL A 267 -5.99 4.09 13.20
N ILE A 268 -6.96 4.84 12.71
CA ILE A 268 -8.07 4.25 11.95
C ILE A 268 -7.58 3.69 10.61
N LYS A 269 -8.24 2.65 10.13
CA LYS A 269 -7.84 1.96 8.89
C LYS A 269 -7.72 2.88 7.67
N ALA A 270 -8.64 3.84 7.52
CA ALA A 270 -8.65 4.78 6.41
C ALA A 270 -7.43 5.72 6.35
N ASP A 271 -6.74 5.92 7.47
CA ASP A 271 -5.57 6.81 7.55
C ASP A 271 -4.22 6.07 7.49
N LEU A 272 -4.20 4.73 7.55
CA LEU A 272 -2.97 3.94 7.39
C LEU A 272 -2.22 4.21 6.08
N PRO A 273 -2.89 4.38 4.91
CA PRO A 273 -2.23 4.76 3.66
C PRO A 273 -1.45 6.08 3.74
N LYS A 274 -1.93 7.07 4.54
CA LYS A 274 -1.22 8.34 4.73
C LYS A 274 0.13 8.11 5.42
N LEU A 275 0.15 7.29 6.49
CA LEU A 275 1.38 6.92 7.21
C LEU A 275 2.37 6.21 6.30
N ALA A 276 1.86 5.34 5.43
CA ALA A 276 2.69 4.57 4.51
C ALA A 276 3.50 5.45 3.54
N GLN A 277 3.10 6.70 3.35
CA GLN A 277 3.74 7.62 2.40
C GLN A 277 4.55 8.73 3.07
N MET A 278 4.62 8.76 4.40
CA MET A 278 5.38 9.76 5.14
C MET A 278 6.89 9.46 5.12
N VAL A 279 7.67 10.52 5.06
CA VAL A 279 9.13 10.49 5.07
C VAL A 279 9.68 11.04 6.38
N PRO A 280 10.95 10.77 6.73
CA PRO A 280 11.60 11.42 7.87
C PRO A 280 11.47 12.95 7.80
N ASN A 281 11.21 13.57 8.94
CA ASN A 281 10.91 14.98 9.16
C ASN A 281 9.48 15.42 8.79
N ASP A 282 8.64 14.58 8.22
CA ASP A 282 7.21 14.88 8.14
C ASP A 282 6.59 14.94 9.54
N THR A 283 5.48 15.66 9.66
CA THR A 283 4.81 15.85 10.96
C THR A 283 3.40 15.26 10.97
N ILE A 284 3.01 14.77 12.14
CA ILE A 284 1.69 14.20 12.44
C ILE A 284 1.02 15.06 13.52
N GLU A 285 -0.23 15.38 13.30
CA GLU A 285 -1.19 15.83 14.29
C GLU A 285 -2.23 14.74 14.49
N PHE A 286 -2.57 14.42 15.74
CA PHE A 286 -3.57 13.39 16.02
C PHE A 286 -4.93 14.00 16.28
N SER A 287 -5.99 13.41 15.73
CA SER A 287 -7.38 13.75 16.00
C SER A 287 -8.11 12.56 16.57
N LEU A 288 -8.69 12.71 17.74
CA LEU A 288 -9.51 11.68 18.38
C LEU A 288 -10.89 11.64 17.73
N ILE A 289 -11.33 10.45 17.35
CA ILE A 289 -12.71 10.17 16.91
C ILE A 289 -13.26 8.98 17.68
N ASN A 290 -14.57 8.84 17.69
CA ASN A 290 -15.21 7.66 18.31
C ASN A 290 -15.21 6.43 17.37
N ILE A 291 -15.59 5.27 17.91
CA ILE A 291 -15.57 4.00 17.18
C ILE A 291 -16.58 4.01 16.03
N GLU A 292 -17.74 4.60 16.21
CA GLU A 292 -18.80 4.69 15.21
C GLU A 292 -18.33 5.51 13.99
N GLU A 293 -17.67 6.63 14.23
CA GLU A 293 -17.05 7.44 13.19
C GLU A 293 -15.94 6.67 12.47
N ALA A 294 -15.07 5.98 13.21
CA ALA A 294 -14.01 5.14 12.64
C ALA A 294 -14.58 4.02 11.75
N GLN A 295 -15.68 3.39 12.15
CA GLN A 295 -16.38 2.38 11.35
C GLN A 295 -17.02 2.97 10.08
N LYS A 296 -17.56 4.19 10.15
CA LYS A 296 -18.08 4.91 8.99
C LYS A 296 -16.98 5.19 7.97
N GLU A 297 -15.83 5.70 8.45
CA GLU A 297 -14.66 5.96 7.61
C GLU A 297 -14.10 4.67 6.97
N TYR A 298 -14.10 3.56 7.70
CA TYR A 298 -13.73 2.24 7.18
C TYR A 298 -14.64 1.81 6.01
N LYS A 299 -15.95 1.94 6.18
CA LYS A 299 -16.92 1.60 5.11
C LYS A 299 -16.76 2.51 3.89
N GLU A 300 -16.56 3.81 4.10
CA GLU A 300 -16.37 4.76 2.99
C GLU A 300 -15.05 4.49 2.24
N PHE A 301 -13.97 4.12 2.93
CA PHE A 301 -12.71 3.72 2.31
C PHE A 301 -12.89 2.58 1.30
N TYR A 302 -13.59 1.51 1.68
CA TYR A 302 -13.84 0.39 0.76
C TYR A 302 -14.86 0.69 -0.31
N LYS A 303 -15.88 1.51 -0.02
CA LYS A 303 -16.83 1.98 -1.01
C LYS A 303 -16.14 2.78 -2.13
N VAL A 304 -15.20 3.66 -1.78
CA VAL A 304 -14.39 4.38 -2.77
C VAL A 304 -13.58 3.41 -3.64
N LEU A 305 -12.99 2.38 -3.07
CA LEU A 305 -12.27 1.34 -3.84
C LEU A 305 -13.22 0.58 -4.79
N ASP A 306 -14.44 0.26 -4.36
CA ASP A 306 -15.42 -0.41 -5.20
C ASP A 306 -15.91 0.51 -6.34
N GLU A 307 -16.16 1.80 -6.08
CA GLU A 307 -16.48 2.80 -7.10
C GLU A 307 -15.37 2.92 -8.15
N ILE A 308 -14.09 2.93 -7.72
CA ILE A 308 -12.94 2.94 -8.62
C ILE A 308 -12.94 1.68 -9.48
N LYS A 309 -13.12 0.50 -8.89
CA LYS A 309 -13.18 -0.78 -9.61
C LYS A 309 -14.27 -0.77 -10.68
N GLU A 310 -15.49 -0.34 -10.31
CA GLU A 310 -16.62 -0.25 -11.22
C GLU A 310 -16.37 0.72 -12.37
N SER A 311 -15.61 1.79 -12.17
CA SER A 311 -15.30 2.78 -13.21
C SER A 311 -14.48 2.20 -14.36
N PHE A 312 -13.74 1.11 -14.12
CA PHE A 312 -12.95 0.40 -15.14
C PHE A 312 -13.77 -0.67 -15.88
N VAL A 313 -14.89 -1.13 -15.31
CA VAL A 313 -15.76 -2.10 -15.94
C VAL A 313 -16.51 -1.42 -17.10
N VAL A 314 -16.36 -1.94 -18.31
CA VAL A 314 -17.15 -1.49 -19.46
C VAL A 314 -18.61 -1.91 -19.23
N LYS A 315 -19.45 -0.98 -18.80
CA LYS A 315 -20.89 -1.26 -18.76
C LYS A 315 -21.36 -1.56 -20.19
N PRO A 316 -21.98 -2.73 -20.46
CA PRO A 316 -22.53 -3.00 -21.78
C PRO A 316 -23.48 -1.87 -22.14
N LYS A 317 -23.32 -1.28 -23.32
CA LYS A 317 -24.27 -0.27 -23.80
C LYS A 317 -25.65 -0.91 -23.87
N VAL A 318 -26.51 -0.60 -22.93
CA VAL A 318 -27.92 -0.99 -23.00
C VAL A 318 -28.54 -0.09 -24.05
N TYR A 319 -28.78 -0.63 -25.24
CA TYR A 319 -29.48 0.08 -26.30
C TYR A 319 -30.97 -0.02 -26.05
N THR A 320 -31.69 1.09 -26.14
CA THR A 320 -33.15 1.07 -26.15
C THR A 320 -33.65 0.32 -27.40
N GLU A 321 -34.85 -0.24 -27.34
CA GLU A 321 -35.45 -0.92 -28.50
C GLU A 321 -35.43 -0.07 -29.78
N LYS A 322 -35.63 1.24 -29.64
CA LYS A 322 -35.52 2.22 -30.72
C LYS A 322 -34.12 2.30 -31.33
N GLN A 323 -33.07 2.28 -30.47
CA GLN A 323 -31.67 2.27 -30.91
C GLN A 323 -31.28 0.94 -31.57
N LEU A 324 -31.78 -0.19 -31.03
CA LEU A 324 -31.58 -1.51 -31.63
C LEU A 324 -32.23 -1.62 -32.99
N TYR A 325 -33.46 -1.04 -33.14
CA TYR A 325 -34.18 -1.00 -34.43
C TYR A 325 -33.39 -0.19 -35.47
N VAL A 326 -32.90 1.00 -35.10
CA VAL A 326 -32.07 1.84 -35.99
C VAL A 326 -30.81 1.14 -36.40
N MET A 327 -30.11 0.49 -35.46
CA MET A 327 -28.87 -0.29 -35.74
C MET A 327 -29.17 -1.46 -36.67
N LYS A 328 -30.23 -2.22 -36.46
CA LYS A 328 -30.64 -3.29 -37.37
C LYS A 328 -30.94 -2.76 -38.79
N LYS A 329 -31.57 -1.61 -38.90
CA LYS A 329 -31.91 -0.97 -40.19
C LYS A 329 -30.64 -0.45 -40.92
N LEU A 330 -29.65 0.07 -40.18
CA LEU A 330 -28.40 0.59 -40.75
C LEU A 330 -27.34 -0.48 -41.05
N PHE A 331 -27.30 -1.55 -40.29
CA PHE A 331 -26.22 -2.57 -40.35
C PHE A 331 -26.72 -3.99 -40.66
N GLY A 332 -28.04 -4.21 -40.72
CA GLY A 332 -28.67 -5.52 -40.93
C GLY A 332 -28.49 -6.15 -42.32
N ASN A 333 -27.93 -5.44 -43.30
CA ASN A 333 -27.77 -5.92 -44.67
C ASN A 333 -26.32 -6.21 -45.10
N ARG A 334 -25.40 -6.41 -44.13
CA ARG A 334 -24.03 -6.85 -44.47
C ARG A 334 -23.77 -8.30 -44.05
N ARG A 335 -24.56 -9.23 -44.58
CA ARG A 335 -24.22 -10.63 -44.70
C ARG A 335 -24.69 -11.08 -46.09
N LYS A 336 -23.81 -11.01 -47.03
CA LYS A 336 -23.68 -11.96 -48.14
C LYS A 336 -22.20 -12.19 -48.40
#